data_d112d0be9edd71b3efabe840a9151635
#
_entry.id   d112d0be9edd71b3efabe840a9151635
#
_cell.length_a   1.000
_cell.length_b   1.000
_cell.length_c   1.000
_cell.angle_alpha   90.00
_cell.angle_beta   90.00
_cell.angle_gamma   90.00
#
_symmetry.space_group_name_H-M   'P 1'
#
loop_
_entity.id
_entity.type
_entity.pdbx_description
1 polymer ?
#
loop_
_entity_poly.entity_id
_entity_poly.type
_entity_poly.pdbx_seq_one_letter_code
_entity_poly.pdbx_strand_id
1 'polypeptide(L)' 'MFGWFKSAAVRELEQIVFEMQQNLENNYKDAAQKAREKLGMRLEALWQSGKLKEKEYRRFSVIFTEYTAKMTGYHH' A
#
# COMPACT_ATOMS: atom_id res chain seq x y z
N MET A 1 21.65 4.40 14.31
CA MET A 1 20.55 5.15 13.96
C MET A 1 20.20 5.14 12.52
N PHE A 2 20.99 4.60 11.78
CA PHE A 2 20.80 4.67 10.43
C PHE A 2 19.79 3.73 9.90
N GLY A 3 19.46 2.68 10.61
CA GLY A 3 18.52 1.70 10.15
C GLY A 3 17.10 2.21 10.01
N TRP A 4 16.80 3.38 10.58
CA TRP A 4 15.45 3.85 10.47
C TRP A 4 15.24 4.89 9.39
N PHE A 5 16.27 5.19 8.62
CA PHE A 5 16.04 6.00 7.45
C PHE A 5 15.26 5.19 6.43
N LYS A 6 14.14 5.69 6.04
CA LYS A 6 13.32 5.05 5.01
C LYS A 6 13.52 5.79 3.70
N SER A 7 13.55 5.03 2.60
CA SER A 7 13.67 5.64 1.30
C SER A 7 12.40 6.42 0.96
N ALA A 8 12.51 7.31 -0.01
CA ALA A 8 11.34 8.04 -0.47
C ALA A 8 10.27 7.08 -0.99
N ALA A 9 10.71 5.98 -1.64
CA ALA A 9 9.76 5.00 -2.16
C ALA A 9 8.96 4.35 -1.04
N VAL A 10 9.64 3.95 0.04
CA VAL A 10 8.96 3.33 1.17
C VAL A 10 8.00 4.32 1.82
N ARG A 11 8.44 5.57 1.97
CA ARG A 11 7.58 6.57 2.59
C ARG A 11 6.33 6.83 1.75
N GLU A 12 6.49 6.84 0.43
CA GLU A 12 5.35 7.01 -0.46
C GLU A 12 4.34 5.89 -0.25
N LEU A 13 4.81 4.64 -0.22
CA LEU A 13 3.91 3.50 -0.06
C LEU A 13 3.24 3.51 1.31
N GLU A 14 3.99 3.87 2.35
CA GLU A 14 3.41 3.95 3.69
C GLU A 14 2.32 5.00 3.76
N GLN A 15 2.50 6.11 3.06
CA GLN A 15 1.49 7.15 3.02
C GLN A 15 0.21 6.64 2.34
N ILE A 16 0.36 5.90 1.26
CA ILE A 16 -0.79 5.35 0.56
C ILE A 16 -1.52 4.34 1.44
N VAL A 17 -0.77 3.49 2.14
CA VAL A 17 -1.38 2.53 3.07
C VAL A 17 -2.16 3.27 4.16
N PHE A 18 -1.57 4.33 4.69
CA PHE A 18 -2.24 5.12 5.71
C PHE A 18 -3.55 5.70 5.20
N GLU A 19 -3.53 6.27 4.00
CA GLU A 19 -4.75 6.81 3.39
C GLU A 19 -5.81 5.73 3.22
N MET A 20 -5.39 4.56 2.76
CA MET A 20 -6.30 3.45 2.58
C MET A 20 -6.96 3.05 3.90
N GLN A 21 -6.15 2.95 4.95
CA GLN A 21 -6.65 2.57 6.27
C GLN A 21 -7.60 3.61 6.82
N GLN A 22 -7.26 4.88 6.69
CA GLN A 22 -8.10 5.96 7.19
C GLN A 22 -9.46 5.96 6.49
N ASN A 23 -9.45 5.77 5.18
CA ASN A 23 -10.70 5.78 4.44
C ASN A 23 -11.57 4.59 4.82
N LEU A 24 -10.96 3.43 5.07
CA LEU A 24 -11.72 2.27 5.51
C LEU A 24 -12.34 2.51 6.87
N GLU A 25 -11.58 3.07 7.79
CA GLU A 25 -12.10 3.34 9.14
C GLU A 25 -13.26 4.32 9.12
N ASN A 26 -13.23 5.24 8.17
CA ASN A 26 -14.28 6.24 8.04
C ASN A 26 -15.41 5.81 7.11
N ASN A 27 -15.39 4.58 6.67
CA ASN A 27 -16.41 4.02 5.76
C ASN A 27 -16.44 4.70 4.40
N TYR A 28 -15.35 5.30 3.98
CA TYR A 28 -15.25 5.89 2.65
C TYR A 28 -14.74 4.82 1.69
N LYS A 29 -15.64 3.92 1.30
CA LYS A 29 -15.25 2.72 0.55
C LYS A 29 -14.66 3.02 -0.80
N ASP A 30 -15.24 3.99 -1.52
CA ASP A 30 -14.72 4.33 -2.84
C ASP A 30 -13.31 4.91 -2.74
N ALA A 31 -13.08 5.78 -1.77
CA ALA A 31 -11.76 6.36 -1.56
C ALA A 31 -10.76 5.30 -1.14
N ALA A 32 -11.19 4.35 -0.31
CA ALA A 32 -10.33 3.25 0.10
C ALA A 32 -9.95 2.37 -1.08
N GLN A 33 -10.89 2.10 -1.98
CA GLN A 33 -10.62 1.32 -3.18
C GLN A 33 -9.61 2.03 -4.08
N LYS A 34 -9.77 3.33 -4.25
CA LYS A 34 -8.84 4.10 -5.06
C LYS A 34 -7.44 4.09 -4.46
N ALA A 35 -7.35 4.20 -3.13
CA ALA A 35 -6.06 4.14 -2.46
C ALA A 35 -5.42 2.76 -2.66
N ARG A 36 -6.21 1.70 -2.59
CA ARG A 36 -5.70 0.35 -2.82
C ARG A 36 -5.16 0.19 -4.24
N GLU A 37 -5.91 0.70 -5.23
CA GLU A 37 -5.45 0.63 -6.61
C GLU A 37 -4.15 1.41 -6.79
N LYS A 38 -4.07 2.57 -6.16
CA LYS A 38 -2.87 3.38 -6.21
C LYS A 38 -1.69 2.65 -5.59
N LEU A 39 -1.94 1.97 -4.46
CA LEU A 39 -0.90 1.19 -3.81
C LEU A 39 -0.34 0.14 -4.77
N GLY A 40 -1.22 -0.61 -5.43
CA GLY A 40 -0.78 -1.64 -6.35
C GLY A 40 0.03 -1.07 -7.50
N MET A 41 -0.44 0.01 -8.09
CA MET A 41 0.25 0.62 -9.22
C MET A 41 1.62 1.18 -8.83
N ARG A 42 1.68 1.89 -7.71
CA ARG A 42 2.94 2.48 -7.27
C ARG A 42 3.93 1.43 -6.82
N LEU A 43 3.42 0.38 -6.17
CA LEU A 43 4.26 -0.72 -5.73
C LEU A 43 4.98 -1.34 -6.92
N GLU A 44 4.25 -1.63 -7.98
CA GLU A 44 4.86 -2.21 -9.17
C GLU A 44 5.81 -1.24 -9.86
N ALA A 45 5.41 0.02 -9.98
CA ALA A 45 6.26 1.00 -10.62
C ALA A 45 7.58 1.19 -9.88
N LEU A 46 7.53 1.25 -8.57
CA LEU A 46 8.73 1.42 -7.77
C LEU A 46 9.60 0.18 -7.79
N TRP A 47 8.97 -0.99 -7.80
CA TRP A 47 9.70 -2.26 -7.91
C TRP A 47 10.41 -2.36 -9.26
N GLN A 48 9.68 -2.04 -10.33
CA GLN A 48 10.26 -2.13 -11.69
C GLN A 48 11.40 -1.16 -11.89
N SER A 49 11.35 -0.01 -11.24
CA SER A 49 12.43 0.97 -11.38
C SER A 49 13.56 0.76 -10.38
N GLY A 50 13.55 -0.34 -9.65
CA GLY A 50 14.64 -0.69 -8.76
C GLY A 50 14.71 0.14 -7.48
N LYS A 51 13.61 0.77 -7.11
CA LYS A 51 13.59 1.65 -5.94
C LYS A 51 13.17 0.97 -4.66
N LEU A 52 12.84 -0.31 -4.73
CA LEU A 52 12.48 -1.10 -3.57
C LEU A 52 13.39 -2.30 -3.45
N LYS A 53 13.76 -2.64 -2.22
CA LYS A 53 14.41 -3.89 -1.94
C LYS A 53 13.37 -5.00 -1.97
N GLU A 54 13.83 -6.21 -2.23
CA GLU A 54 12.91 -7.35 -2.31
C GLU A 54 12.08 -7.48 -1.03
N LYS A 55 12.71 -7.31 0.12
CA LYS A 55 12.01 -7.40 1.39
C LYS A 55 10.91 -6.35 1.49
N GLU A 56 11.17 -5.14 1.02
CA GLU A 56 10.19 -4.06 1.04
C GLU A 56 9.05 -4.35 0.09
N TYR A 57 9.37 -4.80 -1.11
CA TYR A 57 8.36 -5.16 -2.09
C TYR A 57 7.44 -6.25 -1.54
N ARG A 58 8.03 -7.27 -0.93
CA ARG A 58 7.28 -8.38 -0.37
C ARG A 58 6.35 -7.91 0.75
N ARG A 59 6.84 -7.03 1.61
CA ARG A 59 6.06 -6.50 2.72
C ARG A 59 4.81 -5.78 2.21
N PHE A 60 4.98 -4.87 1.25
CA PHE A 60 3.84 -4.12 0.74
C PHE A 60 2.92 -4.97 -0.13
N SER A 61 3.47 -6.01 -0.77
CA SER A 61 2.63 -6.95 -1.51
C SER A 61 1.67 -7.69 -0.59
N VAL A 62 2.15 -8.08 0.58
CA VAL A 62 1.31 -8.74 1.57
C VAL A 62 0.21 -7.80 2.03
N ILE A 63 0.55 -6.55 2.32
CA ILE A 63 -0.45 -5.55 2.74
C ILE A 63 -1.50 -5.38 1.65
N PHE A 64 -1.07 -5.24 0.41
CA PHE A 64 -1.98 -5.08 -0.72
C PHE A 64 -2.93 -6.27 -0.84
N THR A 65 -2.39 -7.47 -0.72
CA THR A 65 -3.19 -8.68 -0.84
C THR A 65 -4.21 -8.78 0.29
N GLU A 66 -3.78 -8.49 1.51
CA GLU A 66 -4.67 -8.55 2.66
C GLU A 66 -5.82 -7.56 2.55
N TYR A 67 -5.53 -6.34 2.13
CA TYR A 67 -6.59 -5.34 2.00
C TYR A 67 -7.49 -5.64 0.80
N THR A 68 -6.93 -6.21 -0.26
CA THR A 68 -7.76 -6.65 -1.38
C THR A 68 -8.78 -7.67 -0.93
N ALA A 69 -8.34 -8.67 -0.15
CA ALA A 69 -9.26 -9.69 0.35
C ALA A 69 -10.29 -9.09 1.30
N LYS A 70 -9.85 -8.21 2.18
CA LYS A 70 -10.74 -7.57 3.15
C LYS A 70 -11.82 -6.76 2.44
N MET A 71 -11.43 -5.99 1.43
CA MET A 71 -12.38 -5.14 0.72
C MET A 71 -13.32 -5.95 -0.16
N THR A 72 -12.83 -7.06 -0.71
CA THR A 72 -13.67 -7.93 -1.50
C THR A 72 -14.80 -8.50 -0.65
N GLY A 73 -14.53 -8.75 0.61
CA GLY A 73 -15.54 -9.31 1.51
C GLY A 73 -16.70 -8.38 1.78
N TYR A 74 -16.61 -7.11 1.39
CA TYR A 74 -17.68 -6.18 1.61
C TYR A 74 -18.82 -6.32 0.62
N HIS A 75 -18.70 -7.23 -0.32
CA HIS A 75 -19.72 -7.35 -1.35
C HIS A 75 -20.85 -8.27 -0.96
N HIS A 76 -20.87 -8.70 0.24
CA HIS A 76 -21.99 -9.52 0.69
C HIS A 76 -23.11 -8.70 1.27
#